data_eee158db20519466e77b99586e84fdee
#
_entry.id   eee158db20519466e77b99586e84fdee
#
_cell.length_a   1.000
_cell.length_b   1.000
_cell.length_c   1.000
_cell.angle_alpha   90.00
_cell.angle_beta   90.00
_cell.angle_gamma   90.00
#
_symmetry.space_group_name_H-M   'P 1'
#
loop_
_entity.id
_entity.type
_entity.pdbx_description
1 polymer ?
#
loop_
_entity_poly.entity_id
_entity_poly.type
_entity_poly.pdbx_seq_one_letter_code
_entity_poly.pdbx_strand_id
1 'polypeptide(L)'
;MNVGFQIDEIDKLNIKTDSSLPLILESQKRKNKNFYFLPSSLTFKNNLVYAQAREISFKDNKLKNYVIGNPKQVRVDNFNYVFIRQDPPYNMEYISSMHLLEQVKGPTKFINHPNGIRNAPEKISMLSYKEIIPPTVITREKKEINNFIKQNGKCVIKPLYGNGGESIFLLD
;
A
#
# COMPACT_ATOMS: atom_id res chain seq x y z
N MET A 1 -5.20 21.22 -7.61
CA MET A 1 -5.85 20.34 -6.59
C MET A 1 -4.83 19.95 -5.55
N ASN A 2 -5.28 19.62 -4.34
CA ASN A 2 -4.43 19.02 -3.31
C ASN A 2 -4.50 17.50 -3.42
N VAL A 3 -3.35 16.85 -3.55
CA VAL A 3 -3.23 15.39 -3.69
C VAL A 3 -2.38 14.86 -2.55
N GLY A 4 -2.93 13.92 -1.78
CA GLY A 4 -2.24 13.21 -0.71
C GLY A 4 -1.70 11.88 -1.20
N PHE A 5 -0.54 11.48 -0.70
CA PHE A 5 0.06 10.17 -0.94
C PHE A 5 0.39 9.53 0.41
N GLN A 6 -0.31 8.46 0.73
CA GLN A 6 0.07 7.61 1.86
C GLN A 6 1.13 6.64 1.37
N ILE A 7 2.36 6.88 1.79
CA ILE A 7 3.55 6.11 1.38
C ILE A 7 4.42 5.82 2.59
N ASP A 8 5.40 4.97 2.41
CA ASP A 8 6.46 4.75 3.40
C ASP A 8 7.47 5.92 3.41
N GLU A 9 8.46 5.85 4.30
CA GLU A 9 9.49 6.88 4.39
C GLU A 9 10.21 7.03 3.05
N ILE A 10 10.25 8.24 2.52
CA ILE A 10 10.80 8.52 1.18
C ILE A 10 12.26 8.07 1.07
N ASP A 11 13.04 8.21 2.12
CA ASP A 11 14.45 7.81 2.13
C ASP A 11 14.66 6.29 2.03
N LYS A 12 13.61 5.51 2.29
CA LYS A 12 13.60 4.05 2.14
C LYS A 12 13.12 3.58 0.77
N LEU A 13 12.51 4.46 -0.02
CA LEU A 13 12.00 4.11 -1.33
C LEU A 13 13.13 3.89 -2.34
N ASN A 14 13.07 2.79 -3.07
CA ASN A 14 13.99 2.55 -4.18
C ASN A 14 13.55 3.34 -5.42
N ILE A 15 14.19 4.46 -5.69
CA ILE A 15 13.86 5.37 -6.80
C ILE A 15 13.78 4.67 -8.17
N LYS A 16 14.49 3.53 -8.34
CA LYS A 16 14.49 2.80 -9.62
C LYS A 16 13.27 1.91 -9.83
N THR A 17 12.68 1.41 -8.75
CA THR A 17 11.58 0.43 -8.79
C THR A 17 10.28 0.95 -8.20
N ASP A 18 10.34 1.95 -7.33
CA ASP A 18 9.16 2.56 -6.74
C ASP A 18 8.38 3.39 -7.77
N SER A 19 7.09 3.23 -7.81
CA SER A 19 6.19 3.96 -8.70
C SER A 19 5.50 5.17 -8.04
N SER A 20 5.66 5.35 -6.73
CA SER A 20 5.01 6.45 -5.99
C SER A 20 5.63 7.80 -6.35
N LEU A 21 6.96 7.88 -6.37
CA LEU A 21 7.66 9.11 -6.77
C LEU A 21 7.36 9.55 -8.20
N PRO A 22 7.36 8.67 -9.22
CA PRO A 22 6.88 9.01 -10.56
C PRO A 22 5.44 9.52 -10.60
N LEU A 23 4.52 8.93 -9.81
CA LEU A 23 3.14 9.40 -9.71
C LEU A 23 3.05 10.81 -9.11
N ILE A 24 3.82 11.10 -8.06
CA ILE A 24 3.88 12.44 -7.46
C ILE A 24 4.43 13.44 -8.46
N LEU A 25 5.50 13.09 -9.20
CA LEU A 25 6.07 13.95 -10.23
C LEU A 25 5.08 14.24 -11.36
N GLU A 26 4.37 13.23 -11.84
CA GLU A 26 3.34 13.40 -12.87
C GLU A 26 2.18 14.25 -12.36
N SER A 27 1.78 14.10 -11.10
CA SER A 27 0.80 14.96 -10.44
C SER A 27 1.27 16.42 -10.39
N GLN A 28 2.54 16.67 -10.10
CA GLN A 28 3.14 18.01 -10.13
C GLN A 28 3.11 18.64 -11.52
N LYS A 29 3.46 17.89 -12.57
CA LYS A 29 3.38 18.37 -13.96
C LYS A 29 1.97 18.83 -14.34
N ARG A 30 0.95 18.21 -13.76
CA ARG A 30 -0.46 18.59 -13.88
C ARG A 30 -0.87 19.77 -12.98
N LYS A 31 0.11 20.49 -12.40
CA LYS A 31 -0.08 21.65 -11.53
C LYS A 31 -0.86 21.34 -10.24
N ASN A 32 -0.79 20.12 -9.75
CA ASN A 32 -1.32 19.76 -8.43
C ASN A 32 -0.30 20.08 -7.33
N LYS A 33 -0.81 20.40 -6.16
CA LYS A 33 -0.04 20.50 -4.93
C LYS A 33 -0.03 19.15 -4.25
N ASN A 34 1.17 18.57 -4.06
CA ASN A 34 1.34 17.22 -3.57
C ASN A 34 1.81 17.20 -2.13
N PHE A 35 1.25 16.28 -1.37
CA PHE A 35 1.60 16.03 0.01
C PHE A 35 1.81 14.53 0.19
N TYR A 36 2.75 14.16 1.04
CA TYR A 36 2.84 12.78 1.49
C TYR A 36 2.73 12.69 3.00
N PHE A 37 2.28 11.55 3.49
CA PHE A 37 2.17 11.22 4.89
C PHE A 37 2.37 9.72 5.12
N LEU A 38 2.92 9.38 6.28
CA LEU A 38 3.13 8.00 6.68
C LEU A 38 1.84 7.40 7.23
N PRO A 39 1.60 6.09 7.05
CA PRO A 39 0.48 5.39 7.69
C PRO A 39 0.43 5.60 9.20
N SER A 40 1.60 5.57 9.86
CA SER A 40 1.74 5.76 11.31
C SER A 40 1.38 7.18 11.80
N SER A 41 1.29 8.15 10.89
CA SER A 41 0.95 9.54 11.23
C SER A 41 -0.55 9.81 11.29
N LEU A 42 -1.38 8.84 10.93
CA LEU A 42 -2.84 8.97 10.96
C LEU A 42 -3.34 9.10 12.39
N THR A 43 -4.26 10.02 12.59
CA THR A 43 -4.90 10.28 13.89
C THR A 43 -6.39 10.49 13.69
N PHE A 44 -7.23 9.74 14.43
CA PHE A 44 -8.65 9.99 14.51
C PHE A 44 -8.95 10.76 15.80
N LYS A 45 -9.53 11.95 15.67
CA LYS A 45 -10.00 12.76 16.80
C LYS A 45 -11.15 13.65 16.37
N ASN A 46 -12.10 13.89 17.29
CA ASN A 46 -13.28 14.74 17.05
C ASN A 46 -14.03 14.35 15.75
N ASN A 47 -14.19 13.05 15.50
CA ASN A 47 -14.84 12.47 14.32
C ASN A 47 -14.18 12.83 12.97
N LEU A 48 -12.93 13.23 12.98
CA LEU A 48 -12.14 13.59 11.80
C LEU A 48 -10.82 12.84 11.77
N VAL A 49 -10.35 12.54 10.56
CA VAL A 49 -9.04 11.91 10.32
C VAL A 49 -8.01 12.97 9.94
N TYR A 50 -6.90 12.95 10.63
CA TYR A 50 -5.75 13.83 10.40
C TYR A 50 -4.53 13.01 10.03
N ALA A 51 -3.61 13.62 9.31
CA ALA A 51 -2.27 13.10 9.06
C ALA A 51 -1.21 14.18 9.30
N GLN A 52 0.00 13.78 9.70
CA GLN A 52 1.17 14.66 9.64
C GLN A 52 1.71 14.63 8.21
N ALA A 53 1.23 15.55 7.39
CA ALA A 53 1.57 15.60 5.98
C ALA A 53 2.70 16.61 5.73
N ARG A 54 3.54 16.27 4.75
CA ARG A 54 4.62 17.13 4.24
C ARG A 54 4.36 17.44 2.78
N GLU A 55 4.49 18.68 2.41
CA GLU A 55 4.48 19.05 1.00
C GLU A 55 5.71 18.47 0.29
N ILE A 56 5.54 17.95 -0.90
CA ILE A 56 6.64 17.40 -1.71
C ILE A 56 6.57 17.98 -3.12
N SER A 57 7.73 18.41 -3.61
CA SER A 57 7.90 18.90 -4.97
C SER A 57 9.23 18.45 -5.56
N PHE A 58 9.34 18.44 -6.88
CA PHE A 58 10.56 18.06 -7.59
C PHE A 58 11.13 19.28 -8.33
N LYS A 59 12.44 19.50 -8.18
CA LYS A 59 13.19 20.47 -9.00
C LYS A 59 13.53 19.84 -10.35
N ASP A 60 13.48 20.64 -11.39
CA ASP A 60 13.87 20.26 -12.77
C ASP A 60 13.15 19.00 -13.29
N ASN A 61 12.00 18.66 -12.73
CA ASN A 61 11.26 17.43 -13.05
C ASN A 61 12.11 16.15 -12.95
N LYS A 62 13.08 16.12 -12.03
CA LYS A 62 13.95 14.96 -11.78
C LYS A 62 13.60 14.29 -10.47
N LEU A 63 13.35 12.98 -10.49
CA LEU A 63 12.96 12.19 -9.31
C LEU A 63 13.95 12.27 -8.14
N LYS A 64 15.24 12.48 -8.43
CA LYS A 64 16.27 12.59 -7.40
C LYS A 64 16.34 13.97 -6.73
N ASN A 65 15.72 14.99 -7.30
CA ASN A 65 15.80 16.37 -6.84
C ASN A 65 14.48 16.81 -6.20
N TYR A 66 14.04 16.08 -5.19
CA TYR A 66 12.83 16.46 -4.44
C TYR A 66 13.14 17.40 -3.28
N VAL A 67 12.16 18.21 -2.94
CA VAL A 67 12.16 19.10 -1.77
C VAL A 67 10.96 18.72 -0.90
N ILE A 68 11.22 18.54 0.38
CA ILE A 68 10.22 18.18 1.38
C ILE A 68 10.03 19.34 2.34
N GLY A 69 8.79 19.74 2.53
CA GLY A 69 8.41 20.76 3.51
C GLY A 69 8.35 20.22 4.94
N ASN A 70 8.19 21.13 5.89
CA ASN A 70 7.98 20.77 7.28
C ASN A 70 6.64 20.02 7.47
N PRO A 71 6.57 19.07 8.43
CA PRO A 71 5.33 18.36 8.71
C PRO A 71 4.28 19.32 9.25
N LYS A 72 3.05 19.15 8.78
CA LYS A 72 1.89 19.91 9.26
C LYS A 72 0.74 18.93 9.49
N GLN A 73 -0.02 19.13 10.56
CA GLN A 73 -1.25 18.39 10.76
C GLN A 73 -2.30 18.88 9.75
N VAL A 74 -2.76 17.97 8.90
CA VAL A 74 -3.74 18.25 7.85
C VAL A 74 -4.92 17.31 8.01
N ARG A 75 -6.13 17.79 7.84
CA ARG A 75 -7.31 16.94 7.72
C ARG A 75 -7.22 16.18 6.40
N VAL A 76 -7.46 14.87 6.44
CA VAL A 76 -7.36 14.03 5.23
C VAL A 76 -8.46 14.39 4.22
N ASP A 77 -9.63 14.82 4.69
CA ASP A 77 -10.73 15.27 3.82
C ASP A 77 -10.48 16.63 3.11
N ASN A 78 -9.36 17.31 3.39
CA ASN A 78 -8.91 18.47 2.64
C ASN A 78 -8.16 18.09 1.33
N PHE A 79 -7.85 16.82 1.13
CA PHE A 79 -7.31 16.35 -0.15
C PHE A 79 -8.44 16.04 -1.14
N ASN A 80 -8.23 16.41 -2.41
CA ASN A 80 -9.13 16.01 -3.49
C ASN A 80 -8.98 14.52 -3.80
N TYR A 81 -7.73 14.04 -3.79
CA TYR A 81 -7.37 12.63 -4.00
C TYR A 81 -6.37 12.18 -2.95
N VAL A 82 -6.48 10.94 -2.53
CA VAL A 82 -5.47 10.26 -1.72
C VAL A 82 -5.08 8.96 -2.40
N PHE A 83 -3.80 8.84 -2.76
CA PHE A 83 -3.21 7.60 -3.25
C PHE A 83 -2.69 6.81 -2.05
N ILE A 84 -3.16 5.57 -1.90
CA ILE A 84 -2.67 4.65 -0.88
C ILE A 84 -1.59 3.78 -1.54
N ARG A 85 -0.35 4.01 -1.16
CA ARG A 85 0.83 3.44 -1.79
C ARG A 85 1.84 2.90 -0.78
N GLN A 86 1.45 2.69 0.49
CA GLN A 86 2.31 2.01 1.45
C GLN A 86 2.59 0.58 1.00
N ASP A 87 3.82 0.14 1.21
CA ASP A 87 4.23 -1.23 0.92
C ASP A 87 3.78 -2.21 2.02
N PRO A 88 3.69 -3.50 1.73
CA PRO A 88 3.55 -4.52 2.77
C PRO A 88 4.67 -4.42 3.82
N PRO A 89 4.50 -5.03 5.01
CA PRO A 89 3.66 -6.21 5.25
C PRO A 89 2.18 -5.90 5.46
N TYR A 90 1.31 -6.76 4.95
CA TYR A 90 -0.13 -6.70 5.17
C TYR A 90 -0.46 -7.27 6.57
N ASN A 91 -0.22 -6.46 7.59
CA ASN A 91 -0.37 -6.78 9.00
C ASN A 91 -1.47 -5.92 9.66
N MET A 92 -1.61 -6.01 10.99
CA MET A 92 -2.63 -5.23 11.70
C MET A 92 -2.39 -3.72 11.65
N GLU A 93 -1.16 -3.25 11.53
CA GLU A 93 -0.87 -1.81 11.37
C GLU A 93 -1.37 -1.32 10.01
N TYR A 94 -1.12 -2.11 8.95
CA TYR A 94 -1.65 -1.86 7.62
C TYR A 94 -3.17 -1.79 7.62
N ILE A 95 -3.82 -2.80 8.20
CA ILE A 95 -5.29 -2.89 8.31
C ILE A 95 -5.85 -1.72 9.13
N SER A 96 -5.20 -1.36 10.25
CA SER A 96 -5.62 -0.25 11.10
C SER A 96 -5.59 1.09 10.37
N SER A 97 -4.57 1.32 9.53
CA SER A 97 -4.49 2.53 8.71
C SER A 97 -5.65 2.59 7.70
N MET A 98 -6.04 1.46 7.10
CA MET A 98 -7.22 1.40 6.22
C MET A 98 -8.51 1.72 6.97
N HIS A 99 -8.70 1.16 8.18
CA HIS A 99 -9.86 1.46 9.01
C HIS A 99 -9.96 2.95 9.38
N LEU A 100 -8.82 3.60 9.65
CA LEU A 100 -8.80 5.05 9.89
C LEU A 100 -9.20 5.84 8.65
N LEU A 101 -8.66 5.48 7.48
CA LEU A 101 -8.99 6.16 6.23
C LEU A 101 -10.45 5.94 5.80
N GLU A 102 -11.07 4.82 6.14
CA GLU A 102 -12.51 4.57 5.94
C GLU A 102 -13.40 5.55 6.71
N GLN A 103 -12.89 6.18 7.77
CA GLN A 103 -13.64 7.18 8.55
C GLN A 103 -13.62 8.57 7.90
N VAL A 104 -12.85 8.77 6.83
CA VAL A 104 -12.82 10.05 6.10
C VAL A 104 -14.14 10.24 5.39
N LYS A 105 -14.84 11.29 5.78
CA LYS A 105 -16.13 11.68 5.18
C LYS A 105 -15.92 12.90 4.28
N GLY A 106 -16.65 12.96 3.18
CA GLY A 106 -16.56 14.11 2.28
C GLY A 106 -16.19 13.71 0.84
N PRO A 107 -15.75 14.67 0.04
CA PRO A 107 -15.53 14.47 -1.41
C PRO A 107 -14.19 13.82 -1.76
N THR A 108 -13.33 13.54 -0.79
CA THR A 108 -12.01 12.93 -1.03
C THR A 108 -12.14 11.60 -1.74
N LYS A 109 -11.42 11.44 -2.83
CA LYS A 109 -11.38 10.19 -3.58
C LYS A 109 -10.11 9.42 -3.26
N PHE A 110 -10.26 8.16 -2.89
CA PHE A 110 -9.14 7.26 -2.59
C PHE A 110 -8.77 6.39 -3.80
N ILE A 111 -7.48 6.17 -4.00
CA ILE A 111 -6.91 5.31 -5.03
C ILE A 111 -5.84 4.42 -4.37
N ASN A 112 -6.13 3.15 -4.13
CA ASN A 112 -7.41 2.47 -4.21
C ASN A 112 -8.26 2.76 -2.97
N HIS A 113 -9.54 2.38 -2.98
CA HIS A 113 -10.42 2.62 -1.83
C HIS A 113 -9.98 1.77 -0.62
N PRO A 114 -9.87 2.34 0.60
CA PRO A 114 -9.36 1.63 1.79
C PRO A 114 -10.07 0.31 2.08
N ASN A 115 -11.40 0.29 1.97
CA ASN A 115 -12.19 -0.93 2.14
C ASN A 115 -11.80 -2.01 1.12
N GLY A 116 -11.59 -1.64 -0.15
CA GLY A 116 -11.15 -2.56 -1.19
C GLY A 116 -9.78 -3.16 -0.88
N ILE A 117 -8.83 -2.33 -0.47
CA ILE A 117 -7.48 -2.77 -0.08
C ILE A 117 -7.56 -3.74 1.10
N ARG A 118 -8.30 -3.39 2.15
CA ARG A 118 -8.46 -4.21 3.36
C ARG A 118 -9.10 -5.57 3.08
N ASN A 119 -10.03 -5.64 2.14
CA ASN A 119 -10.80 -6.86 1.84
C ASN A 119 -10.20 -7.70 0.70
N ALA A 120 -9.11 -7.26 0.07
CA ALA A 120 -8.47 -7.97 -1.04
C ALA A 120 -7.00 -8.30 -0.74
N PRO A 121 -6.70 -9.11 0.30
CA PRO A 121 -5.33 -9.59 0.54
C PRO A 121 -4.88 -10.42 -0.66
N GLU A 122 -3.72 -10.09 -1.23
CA GLU A 122 -3.20 -10.57 -2.52
C GLU A 122 -3.37 -12.08 -2.74
N LYS A 123 -2.88 -12.89 -1.78
CA LYS A 123 -2.84 -14.36 -1.95
C LYS A 123 -4.16 -15.07 -1.58
N ILE A 124 -5.07 -14.38 -0.88
CA ILE A 124 -6.38 -14.96 -0.53
C ILE A 124 -7.42 -14.59 -1.57
N SER A 125 -7.42 -13.35 -2.05
CA SER A 125 -8.42 -12.89 -3.02
C SER A 125 -8.35 -13.65 -4.36
N MET A 126 -7.19 -14.19 -4.73
CA MET A 126 -7.06 -15.03 -5.91
C MET A 126 -7.92 -16.31 -5.84
N LEU A 127 -8.26 -16.80 -4.64
CA LEU A 127 -9.10 -18.01 -4.48
C LEU A 127 -10.52 -17.84 -5.04
N SER A 128 -10.94 -16.62 -5.32
CA SER A 128 -12.20 -16.33 -6.02
C SER A 128 -12.14 -16.65 -7.52
N TYR A 129 -10.95 -16.93 -8.07
CA TYR A 129 -10.71 -17.12 -9.50
C TYR A 129 -10.19 -18.55 -9.77
N LYS A 130 -10.91 -19.55 -9.29
CA LYS A 130 -10.49 -20.95 -9.27
C LYS A 130 -10.12 -21.51 -10.65
N GLU A 131 -10.72 -20.98 -11.71
CA GLU A 131 -10.53 -21.43 -13.08
C GLU A 131 -9.18 -21.04 -13.69
N ILE A 132 -8.50 -20.05 -13.09
CA ILE A 132 -7.24 -19.50 -13.63
C ILE A 132 -6.05 -19.59 -12.69
N ILE A 133 -6.23 -20.14 -11.48
CA ILE A 133 -5.13 -20.37 -10.56
C ILE A 133 -4.64 -21.83 -10.65
N PRO A 134 -3.34 -22.07 -10.45
CA PRO A 134 -2.81 -23.44 -10.34
C PRO A 134 -3.38 -24.13 -9.10
N PRO A 135 -3.22 -25.47 -8.97
CA PRO A 135 -3.51 -26.16 -7.72
C PRO A 135 -2.89 -25.43 -6.55
N THR A 136 -3.70 -25.10 -5.55
CA THR A 136 -3.28 -24.24 -4.42
C THR A 136 -3.85 -24.78 -3.13
N VAL A 137 -3.03 -24.80 -2.08
CA VAL A 137 -3.45 -25.03 -0.69
C VAL A 137 -2.97 -23.88 0.19
N ILE A 138 -3.82 -23.40 1.06
CA ILE A 138 -3.47 -22.43 2.12
C ILE A 138 -3.72 -23.12 3.45
N THR A 139 -2.65 -23.38 4.20
CA THR A 139 -2.72 -24.13 5.44
C THR A 139 -1.58 -23.78 6.38
N ARG A 140 -1.75 -24.09 7.67
CA ARG A 140 -0.68 -24.10 8.69
C ARG A 140 -0.30 -25.53 9.07
N GLU A 141 -1.02 -26.53 8.54
CA GLU A 141 -0.85 -27.93 8.89
C GLU A 141 0.23 -28.57 8.01
N LYS A 142 1.35 -28.97 8.65
CA LYS A 142 2.47 -29.62 7.94
C LYS A 142 2.03 -30.87 7.17
N LYS A 143 1.06 -31.63 7.70
CA LYS A 143 0.51 -32.82 7.04
C LYS A 143 -0.12 -32.46 5.71
N GLU A 144 -0.89 -31.38 5.64
CA GLU A 144 -1.55 -30.92 4.42
C GLU A 144 -0.54 -30.42 3.38
N ILE A 145 0.55 -29.77 3.81
CA ILE A 145 1.64 -29.37 2.92
C ILE A 145 2.28 -30.63 2.30
N ASN A 146 2.61 -31.63 3.11
CA ASN A 146 3.21 -32.87 2.63
C ASN A 146 2.28 -33.65 1.68
N ASN A 147 0.98 -33.70 1.98
CA ASN A 147 -0.01 -34.31 1.10
C ASN A 147 -0.08 -33.59 -0.26
N PHE A 148 -0.06 -32.28 -0.23
CA PHE A 148 -0.11 -31.46 -1.44
C PHE A 148 1.11 -31.70 -2.33
N ILE A 149 2.32 -31.76 -1.73
CA ILE A 149 3.56 -32.07 -2.47
C ILE A 149 3.47 -33.47 -3.10
N LYS A 150 3.04 -34.49 -2.34
CA LYS A 150 2.87 -35.86 -2.86
C LYS A 150 1.92 -35.95 -4.04
N GLN A 151 0.89 -35.11 -4.06
CA GLN A 151 -0.12 -35.10 -5.14
C GLN A 151 0.31 -34.33 -6.36
N ASN A 152 1.07 -33.25 -6.19
CA ASN A 152 1.37 -32.29 -7.26
C ASN A 152 2.85 -32.26 -7.67
N GLY A 153 3.75 -32.96 -6.96
CA GLY A 153 5.19 -32.93 -7.21
C GLY A 153 5.81 -31.59 -6.76
N LYS A 154 6.63 -30.99 -7.62
CA LYS A 154 7.31 -29.74 -7.31
C LYS A 154 6.33 -28.61 -7.00
N CYS A 155 6.46 -28.02 -5.83
CA CYS A 155 5.57 -26.97 -5.32
C CYS A 155 6.35 -25.76 -4.85
N VAL A 156 5.73 -24.59 -4.92
CA VAL A 156 6.29 -23.35 -4.37
C VAL A 156 5.52 -23.00 -3.09
N ILE A 157 6.24 -22.92 -1.97
CA ILE A 157 5.70 -22.42 -0.72
C ILE A 157 5.99 -20.93 -0.58
N LYS A 158 4.98 -20.15 -0.18
CA LYS A 158 5.07 -18.69 0.01
C LYS A 158 4.41 -18.29 1.32
N PRO A 159 4.96 -17.35 2.09
CA PRO A 159 4.24 -16.80 3.23
C PRO A 159 2.99 -16.05 2.75
N LEU A 160 1.90 -16.20 3.50
CA LEU A 160 0.60 -15.63 3.10
C LEU A 160 0.63 -14.10 2.96
N TYR A 161 1.32 -13.44 3.85
CA TYR A 161 1.41 -11.96 3.93
C TYR A 161 2.80 -11.41 3.58
N GLY A 162 3.69 -12.24 3.01
CA GLY A 162 5.01 -11.80 2.55
C GLY A 162 4.94 -11.06 1.22
N ASN A 163 5.97 -10.28 0.92
CA ASN A 163 6.12 -9.50 -0.31
C ASN A 163 7.55 -9.62 -0.87
N GLY A 164 7.78 -9.04 -2.04
CA GLY A 164 9.11 -8.89 -2.63
C GLY A 164 9.87 -10.19 -2.93
N GLY A 165 9.20 -11.34 -2.91
CA GLY A 165 9.84 -12.64 -3.13
C GLY A 165 10.55 -13.21 -1.90
N GLU A 166 10.48 -12.56 -0.75
CA GLU A 166 11.09 -13.04 0.48
C GLU A 166 10.42 -14.32 0.99
N SER A 167 11.24 -15.23 1.53
CA SER A 167 10.77 -16.51 2.10
C SER A 167 9.94 -17.36 1.13
N ILE A 168 10.25 -17.30 -0.17
CA ILE A 168 9.69 -18.19 -1.17
C ILE A 168 10.64 -19.39 -1.35
N PHE A 169 10.12 -20.60 -1.24
CA PHE A 169 10.91 -21.82 -1.37
C PHE A 169 10.29 -22.74 -2.40
N LEU A 170 11.15 -23.42 -3.17
CA LEU A 170 10.76 -24.55 -4.01
C LEU A 170 10.87 -25.82 -3.15
N LEU A 171 9.85 -26.65 -3.19
CA LEU A 171 9.78 -27.94 -2.53
C LEU A 171 9.58 -29.03 -3.56
N ASP A 172 10.30 -30.14 -3.37
CA ASP A 172 10.26 -31.36 -4.22
C ASP A 172 9.66 -32.53 -3.45
#